data_a4d89536751b59dcf8884bc59fae519a
#
_entry.id   a4d89536751b59dcf8884bc59fae519a
#
_cell.length_a   1.000
_cell.length_b   1.000
_cell.length_c   1.000
_cell.angle_alpha   90.00
_cell.angle_beta   90.00
_cell.angle_gamma   90.00
#
_symmetry.space_group_name_H-M   'P 1'
#
loop_
_entity.id
_entity.type
_entity.pdbx_description
1 polymer ?
#
loop_
_entity_poly.entity_id
_entity_poly.type
_entity_poly.pdbx_seq_one_letter_code
_entity_poly.pdbx_strand_id
1 'polypeptide(L)'
;VNANVIKDEILALKEQGSTIIFSTHRMESVEELCENIALIHKSNKLIEGKIGDVKRQFRTNSFEVGILTNNVEGLMYDITQKFTVSPASFKSLNDDLKLNIQIGNAAPNELLNVLTQRGQVTHFVEKIPSINDIFIQTVTENKI
;
A
#
# COMPACT_ATOMS: atom_id res chain seq x y z
N VAL A 1 -14.47 23.38 0.55
CA VAL A 1 -15.72 23.18 -0.20
C VAL A 1 -15.46 23.10 -1.71
N ASN A 2 -14.51 23.86 -2.25
CA ASN A 2 -14.32 23.92 -3.72
C ASN A 2 -13.54 22.75 -4.34
N ALA A 3 -12.74 22.01 -3.57
CA ALA A 3 -11.92 20.92 -4.12
C ALA A 3 -12.74 19.73 -4.62
N ASN A 4 -13.82 19.38 -3.94
CA ASN A 4 -14.70 18.28 -4.36
C ASN A 4 -15.49 18.63 -5.62
N VAL A 5 -15.94 19.88 -5.74
CA VAL A 5 -16.67 20.35 -6.95
C VAL A 5 -15.78 20.28 -8.19
N ILE A 6 -14.52 20.71 -8.09
CA ILE A 6 -13.56 20.62 -9.19
C ILE A 6 -13.28 19.16 -9.56
N LYS A 7 -13.15 18.29 -8.57
CA LYS A 7 -12.96 16.84 -8.77
C LYS A 7 -14.14 16.23 -9.55
N ASP A 8 -15.36 16.50 -9.10
CA ASP A 8 -16.58 15.99 -9.73
C ASP A 8 -16.70 16.45 -11.17
N GLU A 9 -16.35 17.71 -11.47
CA GLU A 9 -16.36 18.26 -12.83
C GLU A 9 -15.29 17.60 -13.72
N ILE A 10 -14.08 17.35 -13.19
CA ILE A 10 -13.03 16.64 -13.92
C ILE A 10 -13.48 15.22 -14.27
N LEU A 11 -14.11 14.51 -13.34
CA LEU A 11 -14.63 13.16 -13.57
C LEU A 11 -15.76 13.17 -14.62
N ALA A 12 -16.67 14.13 -14.57
CA ALA A 12 -17.74 14.28 -15.55
C ALA A 12 -17.19 14.54 -16.95
N LEU A 13 -16.19 15.41 -17.11
CA LEU A 13 -15.53 15.64 -18.40
C LEU A 13 -14.82 14.40 -18.94
N LYS A 14 -14.22 13.62 -18.06
CA LYS A 14 -13.59 12.33 -18.41
C LYS A 14 -14.62 11.33 -18.92
N GLU A 15 -15.77 11.20 -18.26
CA GLU A 15 -16.87 10.33 -18.68
C GLU A 15 -17.43 10.72 -20.04
N GLN A 16 -17.38 12.01 -20.40
CA GLN A 16 -17.75 12.53 -21.72
C GLN A 16 -16.70 12.26 -22.81
N GLY A 17 -15.61 11.57 -22.48
CA GLY A 17 -14.55 11.19 -23.41
C GLY A 17 -13.41 12.21 -23.57
N SER A 18 -13.35 13.22 -22.71
CA SER A 18 -12.25 14.20 -22.73
C SER A 18 -10.96 13.59 -22.19
N THR A 19 -9.83 13.88 -22.86
CA THR A 19 -8.49 13.58 -22.32
C THR A 19 -8.03 14.73 -21.45
N ILE A 20 -7.75 14.45 -20.18
CA ILE A 20 -7.39 15.46 -19.19
C ILE A 20 -5.95 15.24 -18.73
N ILE A 21 -5.13 16.28 -18.78
CA ILE A 21 -3.79 16.31 -18.22
C ILE A 21 -3.86 17.17 -16.95
N PHE A 22 -3.50 16.56 -15.83
CA PHE A 22 -3.55 17.19 -14.52
C PHE A 22 -2.14 17.22 -13.90
N SER A 23 -1.64 18.41 -13.60
CA SER A 23 -0.33 18.60 -12.96
C SER A 23 -0.51 19.02 -11.51
N THR A 24 0.09 18.28 -10.60
CA THR A 24 -0.01 18.52 -9.16
C THR A 24 1.18 17.93 -8.40
N HIS A 25 1.43 18.45 -7.22
CA HIS A 25 2.34 17.84 -6.24
C HIS A 25 1.58 17.09 -5.13
N ARG A 26 0.25 17.05 -5.18
CA ARG A 26 -0.61 16.35 -4.22
C ARG A 26 -0.87 14.93 -4.71
N MET A 27 -0.12 13.98 -4.19
CA MET A 27 -0.15 12.58 -4.64
C MET A 27 -1.49 11.88 -4.39
N GLU A 28 -2.22 12.27 -3.33
CA GLU A 28 -3.58 11.76 -3.06
C GLU A 28 -4.54 12.10 -4.21
N SER A 29 -4.49 13.33 -4.74
CA SER A 29 -5.31 13.74 -5.87
C SER A 29 -4.96 12.97 -7.15
N VAL A 30 -3.69 12.59 -7.32
CA VAL A 30 -3.25 11.76 -8.44
C VAL A 30 -3.89 10.37 -8.37
N GLU A 31 -3.86 9.73 -7.21
CA GLU A 31 -4.45 8.40 -7.03
C GLU A 31 -5.96 8.36 -7.24
N GLU A 32 -6.64 9.46 -6.90
CA GLU A 32 -8.09 9.55 -7.03
C GLU A 32 -8.57 9.88 -8.45
N LEU A 33 -7.83 10.68 -9.21
CA LEU A 33 -8.29 11.27 -10.47
C LEU A 33 -7.64 10.65 -11.71
N CYS A 34 -6.41 10.15 -11.59
CA CYS A 34 -5.60 9.72 -12.70
C CYS A 34 -5.61 8.20 -12.89
N GLU A 35 -5.57 7.76 -14.13
CA GLU A 35 -5.31 6.35 -14.49
C GLU A 35 -3.84 6.11 -14.80
N ASN A 36 -3.22 7.11 -15.43
CA ASN A 36 -1.81 7.09 -15.81
C ASN A 36 -1.09 8.23 -15.11
N ILE A 37 0.19 8.02 -14.81
CA ILE A 37 1.06 9.01 -14.18
C ILE A 37 2.39 9.14 -14.92
N ALA A 38 2.98 10.32 -14.78
CA ALA A 38 4.40 10.54 -15.02
C ALA A 38 4.96 11.31 -13.81
N LEU A 39 5.91 10.72 -13.10
CA LEU A 39 6.62 11.36 -11.98
C LEU A 39 7.87 12.06 -12.49
N ILE A 40 7.97 13.36 -12.21
CA ILE A 40 9.07 14.20 -12.66
C ILE A 40 9.82 14.77 -11.45
N HIS A 41 11.14 14.66 -11.44
CA HIS A 41 12.00 15.24 -10.43
C HIS A 41 13.27 15.82 -11.08
N LYS A 42 13.65 17.06 -10.72
CA LYS A 42 14.80 17.77 -11.27
C LYS A 42 14.89 17.66 -12.80
N SER A 43 13.78 17.95 -13.49
CA SER A 43 13.62 17.88 -14.94
C SER A 43 13.81 16.48 -15.57
N ASN A 44 13.89 15.43 -14.77
CA ASN A 44 13.95 14.05 -15.26
C ASN A 44 12.63 13.32 -14.97
N LYS A 45 12.16 12.56 -15.96
CA LYS A 45 11.06 11.64 -15.80
C LYS A 45 11.56 10.39 -15.08
N LEU A 46 11.08 10.13 -13.87
CA LEU A 46 11.48 9.01 -13.04
C LEU A 46 10.68 7.75 -13.33
N ILE A 47 9.36 7.90 -13.40
CA ILE A 47 8.40 6.79 -13.57
C ILE A 47 7.28 7.28 -14.48
N GLU A 48 6.75 6.38 -15.32
CA GLU A 48 5.53 6.59 -16.07
C GLU A 48 4.73 5.30 -16.23
N GLY A 49 3.43 5.41 -16.39
CA GLY A 49 2.54 4.30 -16.70
C GLY A 49 1.21 4.34 -15.96
N LYS A 50 0.46 3.26 -16.05
CA LYS A 50 -0.78 3.09 -15.29
C LYS A 50 -0.47 2.98 -13.80
N ILE A 51 -1.24 3.67 -12.96
CA ILE A 51 -1.04 3.68 -11.51
C ILE A 51 -0.99 2.26 -10.94
N GLY A 52 -1.89 1.38 -11.37
CA GLY A 52 -1.92 0.00 -10.90
C GLY A 52 -0.67 -0.81 -11.27
N ASP A 53 -0.09 -0.57 -12.45
CA ASP A 53 1.15 -1.24 -12.89
C ASP A 53 2.35 -0.73 -12.10
N VAL A 54 2.42 0.60 -11.91
CA VAL A 54 3.45 1.22 -11.09
C VAL A 54 3.42 0.68 -9.66
N LYS A 55 2.24 0.64 -9.02
CA LYS A 55 2.10 0.08 -7.66
C LYS A 55 2.50 -1.39 -7.59
N ARG A 56 2.20 -2.19 -8.61
CA ARG A 56 2.62 -3.61 -8.68
C ARG A 56 4.13 -3.77 -8.73
N GLN A 57 4.85 -2.90 -9.44
CA GLN A 57 6.32 -2.94 -9.49
C GLN A 57 6.97 -2.65 -8.13
N PHE A 58 6.33 -1.82 -7.30
CA PHE A 58 6.82 -1.45 -5.97
C PHE A 58 6.18 -2.26 -4.82
N ARG A 59 5.49 -3.35 -5.15
CA ARG A 59 4.84 -4.22 -4.18
C ARG A 59 5.87 -4.90 -3.29
N THR A 60 5.69 -4.79 -1.98
CA THR A 60 6.61 -5.35 -0.97
C THR A 60 6.19 -6.72 -0.46
N ASN A 61 5.03 -7.25 -0.87
CA ASN A 61 4.41 -8.47 -0.33
C ASN A 61 4.35 -8.44 1.21
N SER A 62 3.92 -7.31 1.75
CA SER A 62 3.76 -7.07 3.18
C SER A 62 2.28 -6.98 3.54
N PHE A 63 1.93 -7.50 4.71
CA PHE A 63 0.57 -7.54 5.22
C PHE A 63 0.49 -6.92 6.60
N GLU A 64 -0.50 -6.07 6.83
CA GLU A 64 -0.93 -5.67 8.17
C GLU A 64 -1.83 -6.76 8.73
N VAL A 65 -1.46 -7.27 9.90
CA VAL A 65 -2.13 -8.38 10.56
C VAL A 65 -2.55 -7.98 11.96
N GLY A 66 -3.82 -8.18 12.28
CA GLY A 66 -4.36 -8.16 13.64
C GLY A 66 -4.76 -9.58 14.06
N ILE A 67 -4.32 -10.01 15.22
CA ILE A 67 -4.61 -11.35 15.72
C ILE A 67 -4.84 -11.35 17.23
N LEU A 68 -5.90 -12.03 17.66
CA LEU A 68 -6.16 -12.37 19.06
C LEU A 68 -5.58 -13.75 19.34
N THR A 69 -4.63 -13.83 20.26
CA THR A 69 -3.97 -15.09 20.63
C THR A 69 -3.68 -15.13 22.13
N ASN A 70 -3.75 -16.32 22.70
CA ASN A 70 -3.39 -16.58 24.11
C ASN A 70 -1.91 -16.96 24.25
N ASN A 71 -1.19 -17.16 23.14
CA ASN A 71 0.22 -17.55 23.12
C ASN A 71 0.98 -16.71 22.10
N VAL A 72 1.33 -15.49 22.50
CA VAL A 72 2.10 -14.56 21.68
C VAL A 72 3.49 -15.10 21.35
N GLU A 73 4.18 -15.71 22.31
CA GLU A 73 5.52 -16.24 22.13
C GLU A 73 5.55 -17.37 21.08
N GLY A 74 4.62 -18.32 21.16
CA GLY A 74 4.50 -19.41 20.20
C GLY A 74 4.15 -18.92 18.80
N LEU A 75 3.25 -17.93 18.69
CA LEU A 75 2.94 -17.29 17.42
C LEU A 75 4.18 -16.61 16.83
N MET A 76 4.85 -15.76 17.62
CA MET A 76 6.04 -15.03 17.16
C MET A 76 7.16 -15.99 16.74
N TYR A 77 7.36 -17.08 17.48
CA TYR A 77 8.33 -18.12 17.10
C TYR A 77 8.03 -18.67 15.71
N ASP A 78 6.78 -19.10 15.45
CA ASP A 78 6.40 -19.73 14.17
C ASP A 78 6.51 -18.75 12.99
N ILE A 79 6.04 -17.51 13.14
CA ILE A 79 6.05 -16.55 12.03
C ILE A 79 7.45 -16.02 11.72
N THR A 80 8.31 -15.83 12.74
CA THR A 80 9.66 -15.31 12.52
C THR A 80 10.62 -16.33 11.90
N GLN A 81 10.28 -17.63 11.94
CA GLN A 81 11.04 -18.66 11.22
C GLN A 81 10.92 -18.54 9.69
N LYS A 82 9.82 -17.98 9.21
CA LYS A 82 9.49 -17.96 7.77
C LYS A 82 9.39 -16.56 7.19
N PHE A 83 9.05 -15.57 7.99
CA PHE A 83 8.68 -14.23 7.55
C PHE A 83 9.43 -13.15 8.32
N THR A 84 9.57 -11.99 7.70
CA THR A 84 10.08 -10.79 8.38
C THR A 84 8.93 -10.09 9.09
N VAL A 85 9.04 -9.86 10.39
CA VAL A 85 7.97 -9.32 11.23
C VAL A 85 8.41 -8.03 11.90
N SER A 86 7.54 -7.04 11.91
CA SER A 86 7.71 -5.77 12.62
C SER A 86 6.38 -5.33 13.25
N PRO A 87 6.41 -4.46 14.27
CA PRO A 87 5.19 -3.91 14.85
C PRO A 87 4.39 -3.11 13.81
N ALA A 88 3.06 -3.17 13.92
CA ALA A 88 2.14 -2.34 13.15
C ALA A 88 1.33 -1.42 14.06
N SER A 89 0.80 -0.35 13.47
CA SER A 89 -0.11 0.58 14.13
C SER A 89 -1.27 0.89 13.20
N PHE A 90 -2.42 0.31 13.49
CA PHE A 90 -3.68 0.62 12.82
C PHE A 90 -4.83 0.64 13.84
N LYS A 91 -5.95 1.24 13.46
CA LYS A 91 -7.11 1.31 14.33
C LYS A 91 -7.85 -0.03 14.31
N SER A 92 -8.16 -0.55 15.48
CA SER A 92 -9.03 -1.72 15.67
C SER A 92 -9.89 -1.53 16.92
N LEU A 93 -10.98 -2.28 17.01
CA LEU A 93 -11.86 -2.27 18.17
C LEU A 93 -11.39 -3.23 19.27
N ASN A 94 -10.54 -4.18 18.93
CA ASN A 94 -10.05 -5.21 19.83
C ASN A 94 -8.62 -4.90 20.30
N ASP A 95 -8.24 -5.54 21.40
CA ASP A 95 -6.86 -5.52 21.91
C ASP A 95 -6.05 -6.64 21.23
N ASP A 96 -6.01 -6.57 19.91
CA ASP A 96 -5.30 -7.51 19.06
C ASP A 96 -3.82 -7.16 18.94
N LEU A 97 -2.99 -8.20 18.81
CA LEU A 97 -1.59 -8.05 18.45
C LEU A 97 -1.51 -7.55 17.00
N LYS A 98 -0.83 -6.43 16.78
CA LYS A 98 -0.72 -5.75 15.48
C LYS A 98 0.68 -5.90 14.91
N LEU A 99 0.76 -6.52 13.75
CA LEU A 99 2.02 -6.86 13.11
C LEU A 99 2.03 -6.45 11.64
N ASN A 100 3.19 -6.02 11.14
CA ASN A 100 3.51 -5.99 9.72
C ASN A 100 4.34 -7.24 9.42
N ILE A 101 3.90 -8.04 8.46
CA ILE A 101 4.56 -9.29 8.08
C ILE A 101 4.87 -9.25 6.60
N GLN A 102 6.16 -9.31 6.26
CA GLN A 102 6.64 -9.41 4.89
C GLN A 102 6.88 -10.87 4.55
N ILE A 103 6.16 -11.37 3.54
CA ILE A 103 6.14 -12.79 3.18
C ILE A 103 7.13 -13.16 2.07
N GLY A 104 7.82 -12.18 1.47
CA GLY A 104 8.75 -12.44 0.37
C GLY A 104 8.07 -13.11 -0.81
N ASN A 105 8.54 -14.31 -1.19
CA ASN A 105 7.99 -15.10 -2.29
C ASN A 105 6.91 -16.11 -1.86
N ALA A 106 6.57 -16.16 -0.56
CA ALA A 106 5.53 -17.06 -0.07
C ALA A 106 4.13 -16.60 -0.50
N ALA A 107 3.19 -17.54 -0.55
CA ALA A 107 1.81 -17.20 -0.82
C ALA A 107 1.13 -16.62 0.45
N PRO A 108 0.18 -15.67 0.31
CA PRO A 108 -0.58 -15.15 1.46
C PRO A 108 -1.26 -16.24 2.29
N ASN A 109 -1.70 -17.32 1.64
CA ASN A 109 -2.33 -18.46 2.32
C ASN A 109 -1.37 -19.20 3.26
N GLU A 110 -0.07 -19.20 3.01
CA GLU A 110 0.92 -19.80 3.91
C GLU A 110 0.97 -19.02 5.23
N LEU A 111 0.96 -17.69 5.15
CA LEU A 111 0.87 -16.84 6.33
C LEU A 111 -0.45 -17.06 7.07
N LEU A 112 -1.58 -17.02 6.35
CA LEU A 112 -2.90 -17.23 6.96
C LEU A 112 -3.00 -18.57 7.68
N ASN A 113 -2.44 -19.65 7.11
CA ASN A 113 -2.43 -20.96 7.74
C ASN A 113 -1.71 -20.96 9.09
N VAL A 114 -0.54 -20.29 9.16
CA VAL A 114 0.20 -20.17 10.44
C VAL A 114 -0.63 -19.36 11.46
N LEU A 115 -1.18 -18.24 11.04
CA LEU A 115 -1.96 -17.35 11.92
C LEU A 115 -3.21 -18.05 12.49
N THR A 116 -3.97 -18.70 11.63
CA THR A 116 -5.24 -19.36 12.03
C THR A 116 -5.04 -20.57 12.94
N GLN A 117 -3.88 -21.19 12.94
CA GLN A 117 -3.51 -22.25 13.89
C GLN A 117 -3.16 -21.69 15.29
N ARG A 118 -2.85 -20.41 15.40
CA ARG A 118 -2.36 -19.77 16.64
C ARG A 118 -3.31 -18.77 17.26
N GLY A 119 -4.37 -18.38 16.55
CA GLY A 119 -5.33 -17.42 17.08
C GLY A 119 -6.44 -17.06 16.09
N GLN A 120 -7.21 -16.07 16.48
CA GLN A 120 -8.27 -15.50 15.64
C GLN A 120 -7.74 -14.30 14.89
N VAL A 121 -7.68 -14.37 13.57
CA VAL A 121 -7.30 -13.25 12.69
C VAL A 121 -8.45 -12.25 12.65
N THR A 122 -8.19 -11.02 13.05
CA THR A 122 -9.16 -9.91 13.11
C THR A 122 -8.93 -8.90 11.99
N HIS A 123 -7.71 -8.85 11.43
CA HIS A 123 -7.32 -7.95 10.37
C HIS A 123 -6.26 -8.63 9.50
N PHE A 124 -6.44 -8.56 8.18
CA PHE A 124 -5.47 -9.09 7.22
C PHE A 124 -5.57 -8.28 5.93
N VAL A 125 -4.67 -7.33 5.75
CA VAL A 125 -4.70 -6.38 4.64
C VAL A 125 -3.32 -6.28 4.00
N GLU A 126 -3.25 -6.44 2.69
CA GLU A 126 -2.01 -6.21 1.95
C GLU A 126 -1.64 -4.74 1.98
N LYS A 127 -0.38 -4.47 2.30
CA LYS A 127 0.22 -3.14 2.30
C LYS A 127 0.66 -2.76 0.89
N ILE A 128 -0.20 -2.04 0.19
CA ILE A 128 0.08 -1.53 -1.15
C ILE A 128 0.69 -0.13 -1.01
N PRO A 129 1.88 0.14 -1.58
CA PRO A 129 2.50 1.45 -1.48
C PRO A 129 1.64 2.53 -2.14
N SER A 130 1.57 3.70 -1.54
CA SER A 130 0.97 4.89 -2.16
C SER A 130 1.89 5.45 -3.24
N ILE A 131 1.35 6.27 -4.14
CA ILE A 131 2.18 6.98 -5.13
C ILE A 131 3.17 7.91 -4.45
N ASN A 132 2.82 8.47 -3.29
CA ASN A 132 3.74 9.28 -2.49
C ASN A 132 4.92 8.44 -1.96
N ASP A 133 4.68 7.23 -1.45
CA ASP A 133 5.74 6.34 -0.97
C ASP A 133 6.68 5.95 -2.11
N ILE A 134 6.12 5.61 -3.27
CA ILE A 134 6.87 5.28 -4.49
C ILE A 134 7.73 6.46 -4.93
N PHE A 135 7.18 7.68 -4.92
CA PHE A 135 7.93 8.89 -5.26
C PHE A 135 9.12 9.10 -4.32
N ILE A 136 8.88 9.04 -3.00
CA ILE A 136 9.92 9.22 -1.98
C ILE A 136 11.01 8.16 -2.15
N GLN A 137 10.64 6.89 -2.32
CA GLN A 137 11.58 5.80 -2.54
C GLN A 137 12.43 6.05 -3.79
N THR A 138 11.79 6.36 -4.91
CA THR A 138 12.47 6.56 -6.19
C THR A 138 13.44 7.75 -6.16
N VAL A 139 13.04 8.86 -5.53
CA VAL A 139 13.90 10.04 -5.36
C VAL A 139 15.07 9.75 -4.41
N THR A 140 14.84 8.92 -3.39
CA THR A 140 15.88 8.56 -2.42
C THR A 140 16.90 7.60 -3.03
N GLU A 141 16.47 6.63 -3.81
CA GLU A 141 17.33 5.65 -4.50
C GLU A 141 18.12 6.30 -5.66
N ASN A 142 17.52 7.27 -6.36
CA ASN A 142 18.15 8.04 -7.42
C ASN A 142 18.93 9.26 -6.90
N LYS A 143 19.50 9.19 -5.70
CA LYS A 143 20.47 10.20 -5.23
C LYS A 143 21.74 10.17 -6.09
N ILE A 144 21.65 10.84 -7.23
CA ILE A 144 22.78 11.31 -8.02
C ILE A 144 22.86 12.82 -7.85
#